data_b863e6e9ff03888ebb55382a9cf62225
#
_entry.id   b863e6e9ff03888ebb55382a9cf62225
#
_cell.length_a   1.000
_cell.length_b   1.000
_cell.length_c   1.000
_cell.angle_alpha   90.00
_cell.angle_beta   90.00
_cell.angle_gamma   90.00
#
_symmetry.space_group_name_H-M   'P 1'
#
loop_
_entity.id
_entity.type
_entity.pdbx_description
1 polymer ?
#
loop_
_entity_poly.entity_id
_entity_poly.type
_entity_poly.pdbx_seq_one_letter_code
_entity_poly.pdbx_strand_id
1 'polypeptide(L)'
;MRCALLAAVSLPFVFTALPLHAADLSDLTWTTTDDQVTITACDRGAAGELVIPDTIEGNAVTSIGNRAFRGCDSLPSITIPEGVTSIGDIAFQSCTGLTSITIPDSVTSIGDGAFSRCTNLTTIEIGVGNVNYTVVDGVLFNTKMTLLHTYPEGKTGANYTIPDSVTSIGALAFWFCRKLTSITIPEGVTSIGDRAFEVCKGLRSITIPEGVTSIGDFSFGQCTSLTRITIPGSVTTIGDSAFSRCTGLTSITIPDSVTRIGKSAFAVCRNLTSITIPDSVTSIGRYAFQSCEGLTAVTFLGDARKAGGGIFKYATSTIYRKPEAKGWRSTWGGRPVKLISEKP
;
A
#
# COMPACT_ATOMS: atom_id res chain seq x y z
N MET A 1 58.82 45.53 -15.11
CA MET A 1 57.80 44.48 -15.12
C MET A 1 56.76 44.79 -14.04
N ARG A 2 55.62 45.32 -14.44
CA ARG A 2 54.50 45.62 -13.54
C ARG A 2 53.48 44.50 -13.72
N CYS A 3 53.27 43.70 -12.67
CA CYS A 3 52.26 42.67 -12.60
C CYS A 3 50.91 43.32 -12.23
N ALA A 4 49.91 43.24 -13.14
CA ALA A 4 48.57 43.73 -12.89
C ALA A 4 47.77 42.61 -12.22
N LEU A 5 47.30 42.82 -10.99
CA LEU A 5 46.34 41.97 -10.29
C LEU A 5 44.94 42.25 -10.86
N LEU A 6 44.36 41.26 -11.53
CA LEU A 6 42.94 41.24 -11.87
C LEU A 6 42.14 40.80 -10.64
N ALA A 7 41.41 41.73 -10.03
CA ALA A 7 40.44 41.42 -9.01
C ALA A 7 39.17 40.87 -9.67
N ALA A 8 38.86 39.60 -9.39
CA ALA A 8 37.58 39.00 -9.76
C ALA A 8 36.47 39.51 -8.81
N VAL A 9 35.58 40.34 -9.36
CA VAL A 9 34.36 40.75 -8.67
C VAL A 9 33.34 39.63 -8.76
N SER A 10 33.17 38.88 -7.68
CA SER A 10 32.06 37.93 -7.53
C SER A 10 30.78 38.73 -7.23
N LEU A 11 29.88 38.85 -8.22
CA LEU A 11 28.52 39.30 -7.98
C LEU A 11 27.77 38.25 -7.11
N PRO A 12 27.15 38.63 -6.01
CA PRO A 12 26.27 37.72 -5.27
C PRO A 12 25.03 37.45 -6.15
N PHE A 13 24.79 36.20 -6.47
CA PHE A 13 23.49 35.76 -6.98
C PHE A 13 22.50 35.93 -5.85
N VAL A 14 21.72 37.01 -5.90
CA VAL A 14 20.54 37.18 -5.04
C VAL A 14 19.48 36.26 -5.63
N PHE A 15 19.31 35.08 -5.05
CA PHE A 15 18.09 34.32 -5.21
C PHE A 15 16.97 35.12 -4.58
N THR A 16 16.26 35.92 -5.36
CA THR A 16 14.93 36.39 -4.97
C THR A 16 14.03 35.15 -4.95
N ALA A 17 13.79 34.59 -3.78
CA ALA A 17 12.67 33.70 -3.59
C ALA A 17 11.43 34.47 -4.06
N LEU A 18 10.79 34.01 -5.13
CA LEU A 18 9.46 34.47 -5.49
C LEU A 18 8.60 34.32 -4.23
N PRO A 19 7.78 35.32 -3.86
CA PRO A 19 6.87 35.16 -2.75
C PRO A 19 6.03 33.92 -3.03
N LEU A 20 6.04 32.94 -2.11
CA LEU A 20 5.17 31.78 -2.16
C LEU A 20 3.75 32.36 -2.18
N HIS A 21 3.02 32.17 -3.28
CA HIS A 21 1.63 32.57 -3.37
C HIS A 21 0.86 31.72 -2.36
N ALA A 22 0.14 32.37 -1.43
CA ALA A 22 -0.76 31.65 -0.54
C ALA A 22 -1.86 31.00 -1.36
N ALA A 23 -2.10 29.69 -1.13
CA ALA A 23 -3.08 28.94 -1.88
C ALA A 23 -4.47 29.56 -1.75
N ASP A 24 -5.17 29.70 -2.87
CA ASP A 24 -6.51 30.29 -2.93
C ASP A 24 -7.39 29.58 -3.98
N LEU A 25 -8.56 30.18 -4.27
CA LEU A 25 -9.51 29.61 -5.23
C LEU A 25 -8.94 29.46 -6.64
N SER A 26 -7.95 30.28 -7.05
CA SER A 26 -7.35 30.20 -8.40
C SER A 26 -6.52 28.94 -8.59
N ASP A 27 -6.09 28.30 -7.50
CA ASP A 27 -5.37 27.02 -7.53
C ASP A 27 -6.31 25.81 -7.70
N LEU A 28 -7.64 26.02 -7.58
CA LEU A 28 -8.62 24.95 -7.63
C LEU A 28 -9.24 24.83 -9.02
N THR A 29 -9.49 23.59 -9.43
CA THR A 29 -10.31 23.25 -10.59
C THR A 29 -11.53 22.47 -10.09
N TRP A 30 -12.70 22.75 -10.65
CA TRP A 30 -13.92 22.11 -10.25
C TRP A 30 -14.87 21.85 -11.44
N THR A 31 -15.90 21.06 -11.18
CA THR A 31 -17.03 20.86 -12.06
C THR A 31 -18.31 21.13 -11.29
N THR A 32 -19.31 21.72 -11.95
CA THR A 32 -20.64 21.94 -11.37
C THR A 32 -21.64 21.03 -12.09
N THR A 33 -22.43 20.30 -11.30
CA THR A 33 -23.52 19.45 -11.81
C THR A 33 -24.67 19.57 -10.81
N ASP A 34 -25.88 19.88 -11.30
CA ASP A 34 -27.09 20.02 -10.45
C ASP A 34 -26.87 20.96 -9.27
N ASP A 35 -26.29 22.16 -9.50
CA ASP A 35 -25.96 23.18 -8.51
C ASP A 35 -25.01 22.71 -7.38
N GLN A 36 -24.28 21.61 -7.60
CA GLN A 36 -23.27 21.07 -6.70
C GLN A 36 -21.88 21.12 -7.32
N VAL A 37 -20.91 21.57 -6.55
CA VAL A 37 -19.51 21.66 -6.96
C VAL A 37 -18.73 20.45 -6.44
N THR A 38 -17.99 19.84 -7.36
CA THR A 38 -16.95 18.87 -7.07
C THR A 38 -15.59 19.47 -7.38
N ILE A 39 -14.71 19.58 -6.40
CA ILE A 39 -13.29 19.94 -6.63
C ILE A 39 -12.62 18.77 -7.34
N THR A 40 -12.09 19.00 -8.54
CA THR A 40 -11.50 17.95 -9.38
C THR A 40 -9.99 17.96 -9.45
N ALA A 41 -9.36 19.14 -9.23
CA ALA A 41 -7.92 19.26 -9.12
C ALA A 41 -7.51 20.49 -8.29
N CYS A 42 -6.28 20.45 -7.78
CA CYS A 42 -5.56 21.58 -7.22
C CYS A 42 -4.20 21.70 -7.93
N ASP A 43 -3.75 22.95 -8.15
CA ASP A 43 -2.42 23.18 -8.68
C ASP A 43 -1.37 22.62 -7.69
N ARG A 44 -0.41 21.88 -8.20
CA ARG A 44 0.68 21.33 -7.37
C ARG A 44 1.65 22.38 -6.86
N GLY A 45 1.66 23.56 -7.48
CA GLY A 45 2.40 24.72 -7.02
C GLY A 45 1.73 25.48 -5.87
N ALA A 46 0.45 25.19 -5.57
CA ALA A 46 -0.28 25.78 -4.44
C ALA A 46 0.48 25.55 -3.13
N ALA A 47 0.64 26.59 -2.32
CA ALA A 47 1.46 26.55 -1.12
C ALA A 47 0.84 27.35 0.01
N GLY A 48 1.16 27.00 1.25
CA GLY A 48 0.56 27.61 2.44
C GLY A 48 -0.80 27.01 2.80
N GLU A 49 -1.53 27.68 3.65
CA GLU A 49 -2.85 27.22 4.09
C GLU A 49 -3.89 27.41 2.99
N LEU A 50 -4.67 26.37 2.71
CA LEU A 50 -5.76 26.42 1.74
C LEU A 50 -7.09 26.27 2.46
N VAL A 51 -8.00 27.22 2.23
CA VAL A 51 -9.39 27.13 2.67
C VAL A 51 -10.26 26.91 1.43
N ILE A 52 -10.89 25.73 1.35
CA ILE A 52 -11.89 25.45 0.32
C ILE A 52 -13.17 26.22 0.71
N PRO A 53 -13.71 27.09 -0.15
CA PRO A 53 -14.91 27.84 0.20
C PRO A 53 -16.15 26.94 0.23
N ASP A 54 -17.18 27.33 1.01
CA ASP A 54 -18.46 26.63 1.08
C ASP A 54 -19.22 26.64 -0.26
N THR A 55 -19.02 27.69 -1.06
CA THR A 55 -19.65 27.85 -2.37
C THR A 55 -18.67 28.39 -3.40
N ILE A 56 -18.83 27.96 -4.65
CA ILE A 56 -18.11 28.50 -5.82
C ILE A 56 -19.12 28.85 -6.88
N GLU A 57 -19.06 30.12 -7.37
CA GLU A 57 -20.01 30.66 -8.36
C GLU A 57 -21.50 30.52 -7.94
N GLY A 58 -21.75 30.60 -6.62
CA GLY A 58 -23.08 30.47 -6.03
C GLY A 58 -23.56 29.04 -5.79
N ASN A 59 -22.78 28.03 -6.20
CA ASN A 59 -23.12 26.62 -6.02
C ASN A 59 -22.35 26.00 -4.83
N ALA A 60 -23.00 25.14 -4.06
CA ALA A 60 -22.42 24.52 -2.88
C ALA A 60 -21.28 23.54 -3.23
N VAL A 61 -20.16 23.61 -2.49
CA VAL A 61 -19.08 22.61 -2.60
C VAL A 61 -19.48 21.40 -1.78
N THR A 62 -19.79 20.29 -2.48
CA THR A 62 -20.30 19.07 -1.85
C THR A 62 -19.38 17.88 -1.96
N SER A 63 -18.34 17.94 -2.80
CA SER A 63 -17.46 16.81 -3.05
C SER A 63 -16.01 17.22 -3.32
N ILE A 64 -15.09 16.39 -2.83
CA ILE A 64 -13.69 16.37 -3.25
C ILE A 64 -13.50 15.14 -4.14
N GLY A 65 -13.20 15.34 -5.41
CA GLY A 65 -13.09 14.27 -6.41
C GLY A 65 -11.88 13.38 -6.23
N ASN A 66 -11.85 12.28 -6.99
CA ASN A 66 -10.71 11.38 -7.04
C ASN A 66 -9.44 12.12 -7.45
N ARG A 67 -8.35 11.99 -6.68
CA ARG A 67 -7.04 12.62 -6.95
C ARG A 67 -7.02 14.15 -6.92
N ALA A 68 -8.04 14.82 -6.42
CA ALA A 68 -8.19 16.28 -6.51
C ALA A 68 -6.96 17.04 -6.00
N PHE A 69 -6.38 16.63 -4.88
CA PHE A 69 -5.19 17.26 -4.28
C PHE A 69 -3.94 16.40 -4.42
N ARG A 70 -3.93 15.42 -5.34
CA ARG A 70 -2.80 14.50 -5.46
C ARG A 70 -1.49 15.20 -5.78
N GLY A 71 -0.54 15.15 -4.84
CA GLY A 71 0.80 15.72 -5.00
C GLY A 71 0.86 17.23 -4.76
N CYS A 72 -0.15 17.82 -4.10
CA CYS A 72 -0.09 19.18 -3.56
C CYS A 72 0.78 19.13 -2.28
N ASP A 73 2.09 19.07 -2.47
CA ASP A 73 3.06 18.73 -1.41
C ASP A 73 3.51 19.94 -0.58
N SER A 74 3.09 21.16 -0.96
CA SER A 74 3.42 22.42 -0.28
C SER A 74 2.27 22.98 0.55
N LEU A 75 1.17 22.22 0.75
CA LEU A 75 0.03 22.61 1.59
C LEU A 75 0.17 21.98 2.98
N PRO A 76 0.50 22.76 4.05
CA PRO A 76 0.60 22.24 5.41
C PRO A 76 -0.77 22.01 6.05
N SER A 77 -1.81 22.73 5.61
CA SER A 77 -3.19 22.56 6.05
C SER A 77 -4.17 22.79 4.90
N ILE A 78 -5.27 22.06 4.94
CA ILE A 78 -6.39 22.18 4.02
C ILE A 78 -7.67 22.16 4.87
N THR A 79 -8.45 23.25 4.80
CA THR A 79 -9.77 23.32 5.45
C THR A 79 -10.82 22.83 4.47
N ILE A 80 -11.56 21.80 4.85
CA ILE A 80 -12.67 21.21 4.10
C ILE A 80 -13.97 21.81 4.66
N PRO A 81 -14.86 22.40 3.84
CA PRO A 81 -16.09 23.01 4.33
C PRO A 81 -17.13 21.96 4.77
N GLU A 82 -18.03 22.37 5.67
CA GLU A 82 -19.09 21.51 6.22
C GLU A 82 -20.15 21.05 5.19
N GLY A 83 -20.15 21.61 3.98
CA GLY A 83 -21.00 21.13 2.88
C GLY A 83 -20.52 19.85 2.20
N VAL A 84 -19.24 19.47 2.42
CA VAL A 84 -18.64 18.32 1.74
C VAL A 84 -19.13 17.01 2.34
N THR A 85 -19.75 16.17 1.48
CA THR A 85 -20.30 14.86 1.87
C THR A 85 -19.44 13.70 1.43
N SER A 86 -18.55 13.91 0.43
CA SER A 86 -17.69 12.85 -0.10
C SER A 86 -16.25 13.30 -0.37
N ILE A 87 -15.30 12.43 -0.07
CA ILE A 87 -13.88 12.55 -0.40
C ILE A 87 -13.52 11.34 -1.26
N GLY A 88 -13.03 11.58 -2.46
CA GLY A 88 -12.77 10.53 -3.45
C GLY A 88 -11.50 9.72 -3.19
N ASP A 89 -11.30 8.69 -4.02
CA ASP A 89 -10.12 7.82 -3.95
C ASP A 89 -8.84 8.62 -4.15
N ILE A 90 -7.84 8.33 -3.28
CA ILE A 90 -6.51 8.96 -3.35
C ILE A 90 -6.55 10.49 -3.47
N ALA A 91 -7.61 11.13 -2.93
CA ALA A 91 -7.88 12.57 -3.07
C ALA A 91 -6.70 13.43 -2.62
N PHE A 92 -6.07 13.12 -1.50
CA PHE A 92 -4.92 13.83 -0.93
C PHE A 92 -3.61 13.03 -1.04
N GLN A 93 -3.54 12.05 -1.96
CA GLN A 93 -2.34 11.23 -2.09
C GLN A 93 -1.08 12.07 -2.33
N SER A 94 -0.03 11.80 -1.55
CA SER A 94 1.26 12.50 -1.66
C SER A 94 1.21 14.00 -1.32
N CYS A 95 0.24 14.45 -0.53
CA CYS A 95 0.29 15.77 0.10
C CYS A 95 1.32 15.72 1.24
N THR A 96 2.61 15.77 0.88
CA THR A 96 3.69 15.53 1.85
C THR A 96 3.87 16.68 2.84
N GLY A 97 3.38 17.89 2.53
CA GLY A 97 3.33 19.03 3.45
C GLY A 97 2.28 18.92 4.52
N LEU A 98 1.18 18.17 4.25
CA LEU A 98 0.02 18.10 5.13
C LEU A 98 0.38 17.44 6.47
N THR A 99 0.15 18.15 7.58
CA THR A 99 0.50 17.71 8.95
C THR A 99 -0.69 17.17 9.72
N SER A 100 -1.86 17.77 9.51
CA SER A 100 -3.15 17.34 10.04
C SER A 100 -4.26 17.67 9.04
N ILE A 101 -5.39 17.00 9.19
CA ILE A 101 -6.60 17.29 8.42
C ILE A 101 -7.81 16.98 9.27
N THR A 102 -8.79 17.90 9.26
CA THR A 102 -10.08 17.69 9.93
C THR A 102 -11.12 17.30 8.89
N ILE A 103 -11.77 16.16 9.14
CA ILE A 103 -12.89 15.66 8.33
C ILE A 103 -14.18 16.21 8.91
N PRO A 104 -14.99 16.98 8.15
CA PRO A 104 -16.23 17.58 8.63
C PRO A 104 -17.30 16.57 9.06
N ASP A 105 -18.29 17.06 9.81
CA ASP A 105 -19.45 16.28 10.26
C ASP A 105 -20.27 15.72 9.10
N SER A 106 -20.35 16.48 8.01
CA SER A 106 -21.11 16.16 6.80
C SER A 106 -20.57 14.99 6.00
N VAL A 107 -19.27 14.63 6.16
CA VAL A 107 -18.64 13.60 5.33
C VAL A 107 -19.20 12.21 5.65
N THR A 108 -19.81 11.61 4.63
CA THR A 108 -20.43 10.27 4.70
C THR A 108 -19.61 9.20 4.00
N SER A 109 -18.71 9.60 3.08
CA SER A 109 -17.85 8.64 2.36
C SER A 109 -16.43 9.18 2.15
N ILE A 110 -15.46 8.30 2.35
CA ILE A 110 -14.03 8.55 2.10
C ILE A 110 -13.51 7.40 1.27
N GLY A 111 -12.92 7.71 0.12
CA GLY A 111 -12.38 6.74 -0.82
C GLY A 111 -11.08 6.07 -0.36
N ASP A 112 -10.74 4.98 -1.01
CA ASP A 112 -9.55 4.20 -0.70
C ASP A 112 -8.27 5.02 -0.85
N GLY A 113 -7.43 4.97 0.16
CA GLY A 113 -6.13 5.63 0.16
C GLY A 113 -6.20 7.16 0.06
N ALA A 114 -7.32 7.78 0.44
CA ALA A 114 -7.53 9.23 0.33
C ALA A 114 -6.34 10.03 0.89
N PHE A 115 -5.74 9.61 1.99
CA PHE A 115 -4.62 10.27 2.68
C PHE A 115 -3.29 9.50 2.55
N SER A 116 -3.18 8.61 1.60
CA SER A 116 -1.98 7.80 1.44
C SER A 116 -0.77 8.62 0.98
N ARG A 117 0.44 8.24 1.45
CA ARG A 117 1.71 8.94 1.18
C ARG A 117 1.75 10.41 1.64
N CYS A 118 0.91 10.78 2.59
CA CYS A 118 1.03 12.04 3.32
C CYS A 118 2.07 11.86 4.44
N THR A 119 3.36 11.96 4.09
CA THR A 119 4.50 11.54 4.94
C THR A 119 4.61 12.31 6.25
N ASN A 120 4.06 13.53 6.31
CA ASN A 120 4.03 14.36 7.51
C ASN A 120 2.68 14.34 8.23
N LEU A 121 1.66 13.66 7.69
CA LEU A 121 0.35 13.55 8.33
C LEU A 121 0.48 12.65 9.56
N THR A 122 0.42 13.25 10.73
CA THR A 122 0.56 12.56 12.02
C THR A 122 -0.78 12.21 12.64
N THR A 123 -1.81 12.98 12.35
CA THR A 123 -3.16 12.80 12.88
C THR A 123 -4.20 13.17 11.83
N ILE A 124 -5.28 12.40 11.81
CA ILE A 124 -6.55 12.76 11.18
C ILE A 124 -7.47 13.16 12.33
N GLU A 125 -8.20 14.23 12.16
CA GLU A 125 -9.22 14.71 13.10
C GLU A 125 -10.59 14.53 12.48
N ILE A 126 -11.62 14.50 13.31
CA ILE A 126 -13.01 14.31 12.88
C ILE A 126 -13.89 15.31 13.59
N GLY A 127 -14.85 15.90 12.89
CA GLY A 127 -15.87 16.75 13.46
C GLY A 127 -16.68 16.00 14.53
N VAL A 128 -17.07 16.69 15.58
CA VAL A 128 -17.70 16.08 16.77
C VAL A 128 -19.08 15.45 16.49
N GLY A 129 -19.73 15.89 15.41
CA GLY A 129 -21.04 15.40 14.96
C GLY A 129 -20.97 14.34 13.85
N ASN A 130 -19.78 13.93 13.38
CA ASN A 130 -19.69 12.93 12.32
C ASN A 130 -20.21 11.57 12.80
N VAL A 131 -21.24 11.07 12.11
CA VAL A 131 -21.89 9.79 12.47
C VAL A 131 -21.36 8.58 11.69
N ASN A 132 -20.47 8.79 10.72
CA ASN A 132 -19.96 7.75 9.82
C ASN A 132 -18.55 7.28 10.17
N TYR A 133 -17.73 8.19 10.70
CA TYR A 133 -16.33 7.96 11.00
C TYR A 133 -15.99 8.35 12.43
N THR A 134 -14.94 7.73 12.96
CA THR A 134 -14.34 8.07 14.25
C THR A 134 -12.82 7.98 14.15
N VAL A 135 -12.13 8.67 15.05
CA VAL A 135 -10.67 8.68 15.10
C VAL A 135 -10.22 8.28 16.50
N VAL A 136 -9.28 7.34 16.57
CA VAL A 136 -8.62 6.93 17.80
C VAL A 136 -7.11 7.05 17.59
N ASP A 137 -6.43 7.81 18.45
CA ASP A 137 -5.00 8.10 18.31
C ASP A 137 -4.59 8.58 16.92
N GLY A 138 -5.41 9.42 16.28
CA GLY A 138 -5.17 9.95 14.95
C GLY A 138 -5.38 8.97 13.80
N VAL A 139 -5.79 7.73 14.07
CA VAL A 139 -6.12 6.69 13.08
C VAL A 139 -7.61 6.72 12.77
N LEU A 140 -7.95 6.68 11.49
CA LEU A 140 -9.32 6.77 11.00
C LEU A 140 -10.00 5.40 10.93
N PHE A 141 -11.19 5.31 11.49
CA PHE A 141 -12.07 4.14 11.47
C PHE A 141 -13.48 4.52 11.04
N ASN A 142 -14.31 3.54 10.70
CA ASN A 142 -15.76 3.75 10.70
C ASN A 142 -16.26 3.90 12.16
N THR A 143 -17.42 4.50 12.36
CA THR A 143 -17.98 4.79 13.71
C THR A 143 -18.13 3.52 14.58
N LYS A 144 -18.41 2.37 13.95
CA LYS A 144 -18.53 1.08 14.64
C LYS A 144 -17.18 0.49 15.05
N MET A 145 -16.06 1.11 14.69
CA MET A 145 -14.71 0.59 14.92
C MET A 145 -14.46 -0.80 14.31
N THR A 146 -15.24 -1.20 13.30
CA THR A 146 -15.09 -2.50 12.62
C THR A 146 -14.20 -2.42 11.38
N LEU A 147 -14.06 -1.24 10.77
CA LEU A 147 -13.17 -0.99 9.63
C LEU A 147 -12.06 -0.01 10.05
N LEU A 148 -10.82 -0.43 9.96
CA LEU A 148 -9.65 0.47 9.96
C LEU A 148 -9.48 1.02 8.56
N HIS A 149 -9.77 2.32 8.40
CA HIS A 149 -9.75 2.99 7.10
C HIS A 149 -8.35 3.50 6.72
N THR A 150 -7.72 4.28 7.60
CA THR A 150 -6.41 4.91 7.31
C THR A 150 -5.56 5.04 8.56
N TYR A 151 -4.35 4.52 8.50
CA TYR A 151 -3.27 4.79 9.44
C TYR A 151 -2.36 5.87 8.83
N PRO A 152 -2.20 7.06 9.45
CA PRO A 152 -1.38 8.15 8.91
C PRO A 152 0.10 7.77 8.82
N GLU A 153 0.73 7.99 7.65
CA GLU A 153 2.14 7.62 7.41
C GLU A 153 3.12 8.41 8.30
N GLY A 154 2.79 9.66 8.62
CA GLY A 154 3.61 10.54 9.46
C GLY A 154 3.63 10.15 10.93
N LYS A 155 2.66 9.35 11.39
CA LYS A 155 2.50 8.95 12.78
C LYS A 155 3.79 8.34 13.34
N THR A 156 4.13 8.76 14.57
CA THR A 156 5.30 8.29 15.27
C THR A 156 5.04 6.95 15.95
N GLY A 157 6.11 6.16 16.11
CA GLY A 157 6.04 4.83 16.71
C GLY A 157 6.39 3.73 15.72
N ALA A 158 7.03 2.70 16.24
CA ALA A 158 7.47 1.54 15.45
C ALA A 158 6.46 0.38 15.51
N ASN A 159 5.57 0.39 16.49
CA ASN A 159 4.63 -0.69 16.76
C ASN A 159 3.21 -0.13 16.78
N TYR A 160 2.27 -0.90 16.25
CA TYR A 160 0.86 -0.56 16.32
C TYR A 160 0.02 -1.81 16.60
N THR A 161 -0.89 -1.71 17.57
CA THR A 161 -1.88 -2.74 17.86
C THR A 161 -3.23 -2.26 17.35
N ILE A 162 -3.80 -2.99 16.39
CA ILE A 162 -5.13 -2.72 15.86
C ILE A 162 -6.16 -3.08 16.94
N PRO A 163 -7.17 -2.23 17.21
CA PRO A 163 -8.20 -2.52 18.22
C PRO A 163 -8.96 -3.81 17.94
N ASP A 164 -9.33 -4.53 19.01
CA ASP A 164 -10.00 -5.84 18.93
C ASP A 164 -11.38 -5.81 18.24
N SER A 165 -12.02 -4.63 18.20
CA SER A 165 -13.29 -4.42 17.49
C SER A 165 -13.17 -4.47 15.96
N VAL A 166 -11.95 -4.34 15.42
CA VAL A 166 -11.73 -4.28 13.97
C VAL A 166 -11.89 -5.66 13.36
N THR A 167 -12.74 -5.76 12.37
CA THR A 167 -13.00 -6.98 11.58
C THR A 167 -12.51 -6.88 10.14
N SER A 168 -12.18 -5.65 9.68
CA SER A 168 -11.69 -5.38 8.33
C SER A 168 -10.60 -4.33 8.32
N ILE A 169 -9.54 -4.55 7.54
CA ILE A 169 -8.50 -3.57 7.23
C ILE A 169 -8.74 -3.10 5.80
N GLY A 170 -8.96 -1.80 5.62
CA GLY A 170 -9.27 -1.19 4.33
C GLY A 170 -8.15 -1.31 3.29
N ALA A 171 -8.49 -1.13 2.03
CA ALA A 171 -7.49 -1.01 0.98
C ALA A 171 -6.57 0.19 1.25
N LEU A 172 -5.26 0.02 1.01
CA LEU A 172 -4.25 1.06 1.22
C LEU A 172 -4.14 1.59 2.68
N ALA A 173 -4.77 0.93 3.66
CA ALA A 173 -4.90 1.44 5.04
C ALA A 173 -3.56 1.74 5.73
N PHE A 174 -2.51 0.94 5.49
CA PHE A 174 -1.14 1.15 5.97
C PHE A 174 -0.13 1.38 4.83
N TRP A 175 -0.62 1.79 3.66
CA TRP A 175 0.26 1.97 2.51
C TRP A 175 1.36 2.99 2.78
N PHE A 176 2.63 2.61 2.48
CA PHE A 176 3.84 3.40 2.77
C PHE A 176 4.18 3.62 4.26
N CYS A 177 3.53 2.95 5.21
CA CYS A 177 3.86 3.07 6.64
C CYS A 177 5.26 2.47 6.94
N ARG A 178 6.30 3.14 6.45
CA ARG A 178 7.70 2.66 6.46
C ARG A 178 8.33 2.60 7.85
N LYS A 179 7.80 3.36 8.82
CA LYS A 179 8.31 3.43 10.19
C LYS A 179 7.84 2.25 11.05
N LEU A 180 6.70 1.62 10.69
CA LEU A 180 6.17 0.48 11.43
C LEU A 180 7.05 -0.75 11.25
N THR A 181 7.50 -1.31 12.37
CA THR A 181 8.31 -2.54 12.42
C THR A 181 7.50 -3.75 12.87
N SER A 182 6.38 -3.50 13.59
CA SER A 182 5.46 -4.53 14.07
C SER A 182 4.03 -4.01 14.04
N ILE A 183 3.11 -4.85 13.59
CA ILE A 183 1.67 -4.61 13.61
C ILE A 183 1.01 -5.86 14.19
N THR A 184 0.21 -5.67 15.23
CA THR A 184 -0.62 -6.74 15.79
C THR A 184 -2.01 -6.64 15.19
N ILE A 185 -2.45 -7.69 14.49
CA ILE A 185 -3.79 -7.82 13.91
C ILE A 185 -4.62 -8.68 14.87
N PRO A 186 -5.79 -8.22 15.33
CA PRO A 186 -6.63 -9.00 16.23
C PRO A 186 -7.30 -10.19 15.51
N GLU A 187 -7.63 -11.24 16.27
CA GLU A 187 -8.21 -12.48 15.72
C GLU A 187 -9.58 -12.27 15.05
N GLY A 188 -10.29 -11.18 15.39
CA GLY A 188 -11.56 -10.81 14.77
C GLY A 188 -11.46 -10.36 13.31
N VAL A 189 -10.26 -10.09 12.78
CA VAL A 189 -10.11 -9.61 11.40
C VAL A 189 -10.33 -10.75 10.42
N THR A 190 -11.27 -10.54 9.50
CA THR A 190 -11.65 -11.49 8.45
C THR A 190 -11.27 -11.03 7.04
N SER A 191 -10.94 -9.74 6.85
CA SER A 191 -10.53 -9.21 5.55
C SER A 191 -9.37 -8.22 5.66
N ILE A 192 -8.47 -8.31 4.68
CA ILE A 192 -7.35 -7.40 4.46
C ILE A 192 -7.44 -6.92 3.02
N GLY A 193 -7.65 -5.63 2.83
CA GLY A 193 -7.83 -5.02 1.53
C GLY A 193 -6.56 -5.04 0.66
N ASP A 194 -6.75 -4.76 -0.62
CA ASP A 194 -5.64 -4.66 -1.57
C ASP A 194 -4.65 -3.58 -1.14
N ARG A 195 -3.36 -3.86 -1.29
CA ARG A 195 -2.27 -2.95 -0.95
C ARG A 195 -2.25 -2.50 0.52
N ALA A 196 -2.99 -3.17 1.41
CA ALA A 196 -3.17 -2.71 2.80
C ALA A 196 -1.84 -2.43 3.52
N PHE A 197 -0.82 -3.25 3.31
CA PHE A 197 0.52 -3.09 3.87
C PHE A 197 1.61 -2.88 2.80
N GLU A 198 1.24 -2.49 1.58
CA GLU A 198 2.23 -2.30 0.52
C GLU A 198 3.24 -1.20 0.90
N VAL A 199 4.53 -1.46 0.66
CA VAL A 199 5.66 -0.55 0.97
C VAL A 199 5.86 -0.30 2.49
N CYS A 200 5.34 -1.15 3.37
CA CYS A 200 5.69 -1.16 4.79
C CYS A 200 7.13 -1.68 4.96
N LYS A 201 8.12 -0.89 4.54
CA LYS A 201 9.53 -1.31 4.45
C LYS A 201 10.16 -1.67 5.79
N GLY A 202 9.65 -1.12 6.89
CA GLY A 202 10.13 -1.41 8.25
C GLY A 202 9.59 -2.72 8.84
N LEU A 203 8.46 -3.23 8.31
CA LEU A 203 7.75 -4.38 8.86
C LEU A 203 8.61 -5.65 8.78
N ARG A 204 8.89 -6.26 9.93
CA ARG A 204 9.79 -7.43 10.05
C ARG A 204 9.06 -8.75 10.10
N SER A 205 7.92 -8.77 10.78
CA SER A 205 7.06 -9.94 10.88
C SER A 205 5.60 -9.52 11.02
N ILE A 206 4.70 -10.38 10.59
CA ILE A 206 3.27 -10.21 10.77
C ILE A 206 2.59 -11.58 10.84
N THR A 207 1.60 -11.70 11.70
CA THR A 207 0.72 -12.87 11.77
C THR A 207 -0.64 -12.48 11.22
N ILE A 208 -1.13 -13.25 10.27
CA ILE A 208 -2.47 -13.08 9.69
C ILE A 208 -3.42 -13.96 10.50
N PRO A 209 -4.57 -13.41 10.98
CA PRO A 209 -5.54 -14.17 11.78
C PRO A 209 -6.25 -15.27 10.99
N GLU A 210 -6.72 -16.30 11.72
CA GLU A 210 -7.43 -17.46 11.13
C GLU A 210 -8.77 -17.10 10.45
N GLY A 211 -9.35 -15.91 10.71
CA GLY A 211 -10.54 -15.42 10.01
C GLY A 211 -10.31 -15.00 8.56
N VAL A 212 -9.05 -14.74 8.16
CA VAL A 212 -8.72 -14.22 6.83
C VAL A 212 -8.72 -15.35 5.81
N THR A 213 -9.52 -15.22 4.75
CA THR A 213 -9.68 -16.26 3.70
C THR A 213 -8.90 -15.98 2.42
N SER A 214 -8.39 -14.77 2.25
CA SER A 214 -7.59 -14.39 1.08
C SER A 214 -6.54 -13.35 1.42
N ILE A 215 -5.39 -13.43 0.76
CA ILE A 215 -4.37 -12.37 0.71
C ILE A 215 -4.63 -11.58 -0.56
N GLY A 216 -5.02 -10.30 -0.43
CA GLY A 216 -5.35 -9.41 -1.55
C GLY A 216 -4.16 -9.06 -2.44
N ASP A 217 -4.45 -8.39 -3.55
CA ASP A 217 -3.42 -7.96 -4.49
C ASP A 217 -2.47 -6.94 -3.84
N PHE A 218 -1.17 -7.14 -4.03
CA PHE A 218 -0.10 -6.29 -3.49
C PHE A 218 -0.11 -6.11 -1.95
N SER A 219 -0.92 -6.86 -1.17
CA SER A 219 -1.15 -6.59 0.26
C SER A 219 0.13 -6.42 1.07
N PHE A 220 1.18 -7.16 0.76
CA PHE A 220 2.51 -7.08 1.39
C PHE A 220 3.62 -6.74 0.37
N GLY A 221 3.24 -6.21 -0.80
CA GLY A 221 4.21 -5.84 -1.83
C GLY A 221 5.26 -4.86 -1.29
N GLN A 222 6.54 -5.06 -1.63
CA GLN A 222 7.65 -4.19 -1.24
C GLN A 222 7.88 -4.06 0.28
N CYS A 223 7.42 -5.01 1.10
CA CYS A 223 7.80 -5.12 2.51
C CYS A 223 9.22 -5.69 2.60
N THR A 224 10.23 -4.85 2.33
CA THR A 224 11.62 -5.28 2.10
C THR A 224 12.31 -5.83 3.34
N SER A 225 11.86 -5.49 4.56
CA SER A 225 12.37 -6.03 5.82
C SER A 225 11.60 -7.23 6.34
N LEU A 226 10.51 -7.64 5.66
CA LEU A 226 9.68 -8.77 6.08
C LEU A 226 10.47 -10.07 5.93
N THR A 227 10.87 -10.65 7.07
CA THR A 227 11.64 -11.91 7.11
C THR A 227 10.75 -13.12 7.31
N ARG A 228 9.61 -12.94 7.95
CA ARG A 228 8.65 -14.01 8.29
C ARG A 228 7.21 -13.50 8.21
N ILE A 229 6.35 -14.33 7.67
CA ILE A 229 4.91 -14.16 7.71
C ILE A 229 4.24 -15.50 7.98
N THR A 230 3.24 -15.50 8.86
CA THR A 230 2.39 -16.67 9.10
C THR A 230 1.09 -16.49 8.31
N ILE A 231 0.83 -17.42 7.41
CA ILE A 231 -0.41 -17.49 6.62
C ILE A 231 -1.28 -18.57 7.26
N PRO A 232 -2.52 -18.26 7.69
CA PRO A 232 -3.37 -19.22 8.36
C PRO A 232 -3.98 -20.26 7.42
N GLY A 233 -4.47 -21.37 8.00
CA GLY A 233 -5.11 -22.45 7.28
C GLY A 233 -6.45 -22.09 6.62
N SER A 234 -7.00 -20.94 6.90
CA SER A 234 -8.21 -20.38 6.26
C SER A 234 -7.96 -19.77 4.89
N VAL A 235 -6.72 -19.39 4.56
CA VAL A 235 -6.40 -18.70 3.30
C VAL A 235 -6.45 -19.65 2.12
N THR A 236 -7.30 -19.33 1.14
CA THR A 236 -7.48 -20.11 -0.10
C THR A 236 -6.81 -19.49 -1.32
N THR A 237 -6.51 -18.19 -1.27
CA THR A 237 -5.95 -17.46 -2.41
C THR A 237 -4.85 -16.50 -1.97
N ILE A 238 -3.74 -16.53 -2.69
CA ILE A 238 -2.67 -15.51 -2.64
C ILE A 238 -2.79 -14.67 -3.90
N GLY A 239 -3.07 -13.38 -3.75
CA GLY A 239 -3.36 -12.42 -4.82
C GLY A 239 -2.16 -12.08 -5.70
N ASP A 240 -2.41 -11.29 -6.73
CA ASP A 240 -1.38 -10.82 -7.66
C ASP A 240 -0.38 -9.90 -6.92
N SER A 241 0.90 -10.15 -7.09
CA SER A 241 2.00 -9.39 -6.46
C SER A 241 1.93 -9.30 -4.92
N ALA A 242 1.17 -10.18 -4.24
CA ALA A 242 0.91 -10.11 -2.80
C ALA A 242 2.19 -9.98 -1.95
N PHE A 243 3.27 -10.65 -2.33
CA PHE A 243 4.60 -10.60 -1.68
C PHE A 243 5.71 -10.13 -2.64
N SER A 244 5.33 -9.49 -3.75
CA SER A 244 6.33 -9.01 -4.71
C SER A 244 7.33 -8.06 -4.06
N ARG A 245 8.64 -8.26 -4.32
CA ARG A 245 9.74 -7.46 -3.76
C ARG A 245 9.88 -7.53 -2.22
N CYS A 246 9.36 -8.57 -1.57
CA CYS A 246 9.68 -8.89 -0.18
C CYS A 246 11.11 -9.47 -0.11
N THR A 247 12.11 -8.60 -0.32
CA THR A 247 13.51 -9.03 -0.46
C THR A 247 14.09 -9.61 0.82
N GLY A 248 13.51 -9.28 1.99
CA GLY A 248 13.91 -9.86 3.29
C GLY A 248 13.38 -11.27 3.55
N LEU A 249 12.36 -11.71 2.78
CA LEU A 249 11.68 -12.99 3.04
C LEU A 249 12.59 -14.16 2.72
N THR A 250 12.94 -14.95 3.76
CA THR A 250 13.85 -16.11 3.64
C THR A 250 13.10 -17.44 3.50
N SER A 251 11.91 -17.51 4.09
CA SER A 251 11.05 -18.68 4.04
C SER A 251 9.58 -18.27 4.13
N ILE A 252 8.71 -19.06 3.55
CA ILE A 252 7.27 -18.95 3.67
C ILE A 252 6.62 -20.31 3.58
N THR A 253 5.64 -20.56 4.43
CA THR A 253 4.81 -21.77 4.36
C THR A 253 3.50 -21.41 3.65
N ILE A 254 3.18 -22.16 2.60
CA ILE A 254 1.89 -22.08 1.91
C ILE A 254 0.98 -23.14 2.53
N PRO A 255 -0.15 -22.76 3.14
CA PRO A 255 -1.08 -23.72 3.73
C PRO A 255 -1.74 -24.64 2.69
N ASP A 256 -2.17 -25.82 3.14
CA ASP A 256 -2.86 -26.82 2.29
C ASP A 256 -4.26 -26.36 1.83
N SER A 257 -4.78 -25.26 2.37
CA SER A 257 -6.00 -24.59 1.92
C SER A 257 -5.83 -23.77 0.64
N VAL A 258 -4.59 -23.36 0.30
CA VAL A 258 -4.34 -22.47 -0.83
C VAL A 258 -4.51 -23.22 -2.14
N THR A 259 -5.42 -22.70 -2.99
CA THR A 259 -5.70 -23.26 -4.33
C THR A 259 -5.12 -22.43 -5.46
N ARG A 260 -4.85 -21.14 -5.22
CA ARG A 260 -4.32 -20.21 -6.22
C ARG A 260 -3.17 -19.36 -5.69
N ILE A 261 -2.11 -19.27 -6.48
CA ILE A 261 -1.01 -18.29 -6.32
C ILE A 261 -1.06 -17.34 -7.50
N GLY A 262 -1.20 -16.05 -7.26
CA GLY A 262 -1.41 -14.98 -8.23
C GLY A 262 -0.19 -14.70 -9.13
N LYS A 263 -0.39 -13.81 -10.10
CA LYS A 263 0.66 -13.29 -10.98
C LYS A 263 1.70 -12.53 -10.15
N SER A 264 2.99 -12.81 -10.38
CA SER A 264 4.10 -12.14 -9.69
C SER A 264 4.03 -12.21 -8.16
N ALA A 265 3.25 -13.14 -7.57
CA ALA A 265 2.95 -13.16 -6.14
C ALA A 265 4.21 -13.11 -5.26
N PHE A 266 5.29 -13.76 -5.67
CA PHE A 266 6.60 -13.77 -5.00
C PHE A 266 7.73 -13.19 -5.88
N ALA A 267 7.40 -12.40 -6.90
CA ALA A 267 8.43 -11.85 -7.79
C ALA A 267 9.44 -11.01 -6.99
N VAL A 268 10.74 -11.18 -7.30
CA VAL A 268 11.86 -10.43 -6.68
C VAL A 268 12.01 -10.70 -5.16
N CYS A 269 11.54 -11.84 -4.65
CA CYS A 269 11.87 -12.31 -3.31
C CYS A 269 13.27 -12.93 -3.33
N ARG A 270 14.31 -12.08 -3.34
CA ARG A 270 15.69 -12.50 -3.63
C ARG A 270 16.32 -13.41 -2.59
N ASN A 271 15.89 -13.29 -1.32
CA ASN A 271 16.42 -14.09 -0.22
C ASN A 271 15.59 -15.37 0.07
N LEU A 272 14.48 -15.58 -0.64
CA LEU A 272 13.71 -16.81 -0.52
C LEU A 272 14.53 -17.98 -1.05
N THR A 273 14.89 -18.93 -0.19
CA THR A 273 15.79 -20.04 -0.55
C THR A 273 15.06 -21.28 -1.03
N SER A 274 13.90 -21.54 -0.44
CA SER A 274 13.07 -22.70 -0.80
C SER A 274 11.60 -22.38 -0.57
N ILE A 275 10.74 -23.09 -1.30
CA ILE A 275 9.29 -23.03 -1.10
C ILE A 275 8.68 -24.40 -1.38
N THR A 276 7.69 -24.78 -0.57
CA THR A 276 6.86 -25.96 -0.80
C THR A 276 5.49 -25.54 -1.30
N ILE A 277 5.07 -26.10 -2.41
CA ILE A 277 3.78 -25.89 -3.05
C ILE A 277 2.88 -27.08 -2.71
N PRO A 278 1.81 -26.90 -1.93
CA PRO A 278 0.87 -27.94 -1.58
C PRO A 278 0.17 -28.56 -2.80
N ASP A 279 -0.38 -29.75 -2.61
CA ASP A 279 -1.16 -30.44 -3.66
C ASP A 279 -2.48 -29.70 -3.99
N SER A 280 -3.02 -28.98 -3.03
CA SER A 280 -4.18 -28.11 -3.19
C SER A 280 -4.02 -27.00 -4.24
N VAL A 281 -2.79 -26.54 -4.51
CA VAL A 281 -2.55 -25.45 -5.46
C VAL A 281 -2.79 -25.92 -6.89
N THR A 282 -3.88 -25.43 -7.49
CA THR A 282 -4.30 -25.78 -8.86
C THR A 282 -3.79 -24.81 -9.91
N SER A 283 -3.44 -23.59 -9.53
CA SER A 283 -2.94 -22.57 -10.46
C SER A 283 -1.85 -21.69 -9.87
N ILE A 284 -0.83 -21.42 -10.70
CA ILE A 284 0.27 -20.50 -10.39
C ILE A 284 0.40 -19.50 -11.52
N GLY A 285 0.28 -18.23 -11.20
CA GLY A 285 0.25 -17.13 -12.15
C GLY A 285 1.58 -16.89 -12.86
N ARG A 286 1.53 -16.09 -13.94
CA ARG A 286 2.73 -15.68 -14.69
C ARG A 286 3.70 -14.95 -13.76
N TYR A 287 5.00 -15.20 -13.94
CA TYR A 287 6.07 -14.53 -13.19
C TYR A 287 6.03 -14.73 -11.68
N ALA A 288 5.30 -15.73 -11.16
CA ALA A 288 5.08 -15.88 -9.71
C ALA A 288 6.38 -15.89 -8.90
N PHE A 289 7.47 -16.47 -9.41
CA PHE A 289 8.80 -16.53 -8.79
C PHE A 289 9.88 -15.86 -9.65
N GLN A 290 9.49 -14.87 -10.47
CA GLN A 290 10.46 -14.14 -11.30
C GLN A 290 11.51 -13.45 -10.41
N SER A 291 12.79 -13.50 -10.83
CA SER A 291 13.91 -12.84 -10.13
C SER A 291 14.05 -13.22 -8.65
N CYS A 292 13.60 -14.43 -8.27
CA CYS A 292 13.91 -15.02 -6.98
C CYS A 292 15.31 -15.66 -7.05
N GLU A 293 16.34 -14.82 -7.00
CA GLU A 293 17.74 -15.23 -7.27
C GLU A 293 18.26 -16.25 -6.24
N GLY A 294 17.79 -16.14 -4.98
CA GLY A 294 18.13 -17.09 -3.92
C GLY A 294 17.36 -18.41 -3.95
N LEU A 295 16.29 -18.51 -4.75
CA LEU A 295 15.42 -19.68 -4.75
C LEU A 295 16.07 -20.85 -5.47
N THR A 296 16.64 -21.77 -4.72
CA THR A 296 17.34 -22.95 -5.25
C THR A 296 16.44 -24.19 -5.36
N ALA A 297 15.42 -24.30 -4.49
CA ALA A 297 14.55 -25.46 -4.42
C ALA A 297 13.06 -25.08 -4.37
N VAL A 298 12.26 -25.65 -5.26
CA VAL A 298 10.80 -25.59 -5.23
C VAL A 298 10.25 -27.01 -5.16
N THR A 299 9.59 -27.35 -4.07
CA THR A 299 9.04 -28.68 -3.85
C THR A 299 7.54 -28.68 -4.13
N PHE A 300 7.08 -29.55 -5.02
CA PHE A 300 5.66 -29.77 -5.27
C PHE A 300 5.23 -31.07 -4.59
N LEU A 301 4.14 -31.00 -3.83
CA LEU A 301 3.58 -32.17 -3.13
C LEU A 301 2.56 -32.93 -3.99
N GLY A 302 2.09 -32.34 -5.08
CA GLY A 302 1.09 -32.92 -5.97
C GLY A 302 1.54 -33.06 -7.41
N ASP A 303 0.57 -33.34 -8.28
CA ASP A 303 0.74 -33.51 -9.71
C ASP A 303 1.22 -32.25 -10.44
N ALA A 304 1.83 -32.41 -11.60
CA ALA A 304 2.25 -31.28 -12.41
C ALA A 304 1.04 -30.41 -12.82
N ARG A 305 1.14 -29.11 -12.55
CA ARG A 305 0.13 -28.12 -12.94
C ARG A 305 0.59 -27.36 -14.19
N LYS A 306 -0.32 -26.64 -14.82
CA LYS A 306 0.05 -25.75 -15.92
C LYS A 306 0.87 -24.59 -15.39
N ALA A 307 2.12 -24.47 -15.84
CA ALA A 307 3.00 -23.37 -15.47
C ALA A 307 2.52 -22.05 -16.09
N GLY A 308 2.48 -21.00 -15.30
CA GLY A 308 2.34 -19.63 -15.82
C GLY A 308 3.57 -19.24 -16.67
N GLY A 309 3.37 -18.36 -17.66
CA GLY A 309 4.49 -17.90 -18.50
C GLY A 309 5.57 -17.20 -17.68
N GLY A 310 6.85 -17.56 -17.86
CA GLY A 310 7.99 -16.94 -17.21
C GLY A 310 8.02 -17.10 -15.68
N ILE A 311 7.39 -18.15 -15.14
CA ILE A 311 7.22 -18.37 -13.70
C ILE A 311 8.54 -18.25 -12.92
N PHE A 312 9.66 -18.76 -13.48
CA PHE A 312 11.01 -18.69 -12.91
C PHE A 312 11.96 -17.83 -13.75
N LYS A 313 11.45 -16.81 -14.45
CA LYS A 313 12.30 -15.90 -15.23
C LYS A 313 13.36 -15.27 -14.32
N TYR A 314 14.65 -15.43 -14.66
CA TYR A 314 15.79 -14.97 -13.85
C TYR A 314 15.93 -15.62 -12.46
N ALA A 315 15.40 -16.83 -12.26
CA ALA A 315 15.65 -17.68 -11.10
C ALA A 315 16.28 -19.00 -11.55
N THR A 316 17.09 -19.66 -10.71
CA THR A 316 17.87 -20.86 -11.08
C THR A 316 17.40 -22.12 -10.35
N SER A 317 16.15 -22.14 -9.91
CA SER A 317 15.57 -23.21 -9.07
C SER A 317 15.63 -24.60 -9.68
N THR A 318 15.79 -25.61 -8.84
CA THR A 318 15.46 -27.01 -9.16
C THR A 318 14.09 -27.33 -8.61
N ILE A 319 13.28 -28.03 -9.40
CA ILE A 319 11.96 -28.48 -9.00
C ILE A 319 12.08 -29.88 -8.40
N TYR A 320 11.51 -30.09 -7.24
CA TYR A 320 11.44 -31.38 -6.59
C TYR A 320 9.98 -31.86 -6.52
N ARG A 321 9.76 -33.15 -6.78
CA ARG A 321 8.43 -33.76 -6.74
C ARG A 321 8.43 -35.09 -5.99
N LYS A 322 7.28 -35.50 -5.51
CA LYS A 322 7.08 -36.84 -4.95
C LYS A 322 7.14 -37.90 -6.07
N PRO A 323 7.60 -39.14 -5.76
CA PRO A 323 7.66 -40.21 -6.73
C PRO A 323 6.32 -40.53 -7.39
N GLU A 324 5.25 -40.54 -6.60
CA GLU A 324 3.86 -40.85 -7.02
C GLU A 324 3.18 -39.74 -7.84
N ALA A 325 3.71 -38.52 -7.82
CA ALA A 325 3.12 -37.35 -8.52
C ALA A 325 3.21 -37.52 -10.04
N LYS A 326 2.10 -37.26 -10.73
CA LYS A 326 1.88 -37.51 -12.16
C LYS A 326 2.06 -36.25 -13.02
N GLY A 327 2.21 -36.45 -14.31
CA GLY A 327 2.23 -35.36 -15.31
C GLY A 327 3.55 -34.60 -15.39
N TRP A 328 4.55 -34.94 -14.59
CA TRP A 328 5.86 -34.29 -14.58
C TRP A 328 6.74 -34.76 -15.75
N ARG A 329 7.43 -33.82 -16.40
CA ARG A 329 8.47 -34.07 -17.41
C ARG A 329 9.84 -33.78 -16.78
N SER A 330 10.91 -34.02 -17.53
CA SER A 330 12.28 -33.68 -17.08
C SER A 330 12.49 -32.18 -16.77
N THR A 331 11.62 -31.34 -17.32
CA THR A 331 11.59 -29.91 -17.04
C THR A 331 10.15 -29.42 -16.79
N TRP A 332 10.00 -28.42 -15.92
CA TRP A 332 8.75 -27.72 -15.68
C TRP A 332 9.01 -26.22 -15.47
N GLY A 333 8.24 -25.36 -16.13
CA GLY A 333 8.46 -23.91 -16.06
C GLY A 333 9.87 -23.49 -16.51
N GLY A 334 10.51 -24.28 -17.38
CA GLY A 334 11.89 -24.07 -17.85
C GLY A 334 12.96 -24.48 -16.84
N ARG A 335 12.63 -25.24 -15.79
CA ARG A 335 13.56 -25.69 -14.75
C ARG A 335 13.63 -27.21 -14.68
N PRO A 336 14.82 -27.79 -14.29
CA PRO A 336 14.97 -29.23 -14.14
C PRO A 336 14.07 -29.77 -13.04
N VAL A 337 13.53 -30.97 -13.25
CA VAL A 337 12.67 -31.70 -12.31
C VAL A 337 13.40 -32.92 -11.80
N LYS A 338 13.45 -33.09 -10.47
CA LYS A 338 14.05 -34.21 -9.76
C LYS A 338 13.07 -34.82 -8.76
N LEU A 339 13.39 -35.99 -8.25
CA LEU A 339 12.66 -36.60 -7.14
C LEU A 339 13.03 -35.91 -5.82
N ILE A 340 12.08 -35.88 -4.88
CA ILE A 340 12.31 -35.26 -3.56
C ILE A 340 13.43 -35.98 -2.78
N SER A 341 13.63 -37.28 -3.03
CA SER A 341 14.75 -38.08 -2.50
C SER A 341 16.14 -37.64 -3.00
N GLU A 342 16.19 -36.84 -4.09
CA GLU A 342 17.43 -36.28 -4.65
C GLU A 342 17.71 -34.84 -4.14
N LYS A 343 16.90 -34.36 -3.21
CA LYS A 343 17.08 -33.03 -2.60
C LYS A 343 18.25 -33.11 -1.62
N PRO A 344 19.26 -32.22 -1.73
CA PRO A 344 20.42 -32.19 -0.85
C PRO A 344 20.06 -31.82 0.59
#